data_2db3fef6be4ba389ebf225ab4c75b8eb
#
_entry.id   2db3fef6be4ba389ebf225ab4c75b8eb
#
_cell.length_a   1.000
_cell.length_b   1.000
_cell.length_c   1.000
_cell.angle_alpha   90.00
_cell.angle_beta   90.00
_cell.angle_gamma   90.00
#
_symmetry.space_group_name_H-M   'P 1'
#
loop_
_entity.id
_entity.type
_entity.pdbx_description
1 polymer ?
#
loop_
_entity_poly.entity_id
_entity_poly.type
_entity_poly.pdbx_seq_one_letter_code
_entity_poly.pdbx_strand_id
1 'polypeptide(L)' 'MRANRFAASLLMPKESFKEAYSELSNNIDDKNIIVQGLSDAFNAPKTAVRIRMKEVLNV' A
#
# COMPACT_ATOMS: atom_id res chain seq x y z
N MET A 1 13.12 13.32 14.01
CA MET A 1 13.13 13.34 12.78
C MET A 1 11.96 13.85 12.11
N ARG A 2 12.03 14.91 11.52
CA ARG A 2 10.97 15.50 10.86
C ARG A 2 10.62 14.84 9.60
N ALA A 3 11.44 13.97 9.17
CA ALA A 3 11.23 13.31 7.91
C ALA A 3 10.12 12.27 7.94
N ASN A 4 9.59 11.97 9.09
CA ASN A 4 8.60 10.90 9.18
C ASN A 4 7.39 11.10 8.29
N ARG A 5 6.88 12.31 8.20
CA ARG A 5 5.72 12.56 7.40
C ARG A 5 6.01 12.41 5.94
N PHE A 6 7.13 12.93 5.51
CA PHE A 6 7.53 12.76 4.13
C PHE A 6 7.84 11.33 3.83
N ALA A 7 8.41 10.62 4.80
CA ALA A 7 8.75 9.23 4.58
C ALA A 7 7.53 8.40 4.25
N ALA A 8 6.42 8.66 4.94
CA ALA A 8 5.20 7.91 4.68
C ALA A 8 4.73 8.13 3.27
N SER A 9 4.78 9.37 2.82
CA SER A 9 4.35 9.71 1.49
C SER A 9 5.25 9.12 0.43
N LEU A 10 6.55 9.11 0.70
CA LEU A 10 7.51 8.56 -0.23
C LEU A 10 7.48 7.05 -0.26
N LEU A 11 7.19 6.44 0.89
CA LEU A 11 7.17 4.99 0.97
C LEU A 11 6.00 4.39 0.20
N MET A 12 4.91 5.14 0.06
CA MET A 12 3.76 4.65 -0.67
C MET A 12 3.28 5.68 -1.67
N PRO A 13 4.10 5.98 -2.69
CA PRO A 13 3.63 6.89 -3.73
C PRO A 13 2.45 6.27 -4.45
N LYS A 14 1.59 7.14 -4.93
CA LYS A 14 0.35 6.71 -5.54
C LYS A 14 0.57 5.69 -6.66
N GLU A 15 1.47 6.01 -7.56
CA GLU A 15 1.69 5.14 -8.71
C GLU A 15 2.34 3.82 -8.34
N SER A 16 3.33 3.89 -7.46
CA SER A 16 3.97 2.67 -7.00
C SER A 16 2.99 1.77 -6.27
N PHE A 17 2.11 2.38 -5.48
CA PHE A 17 1.12 1.63 -4.75
C PHE A 17 0.16 0.94 -5.70
N LYS A 18 -0.27 1.63 -6.73
CA LYS A 18 -1.17 1.06 -7.72
C LYS A 18 -0.53 -0.11 -8.44
N GLU A 19 0.72 0.03 -8.81
CA GLU A 19 1.43 -1.04 -9.49
C GLU A 19 1.56 -2.27 -8.61
N ALA A 20 1.94 -2.05 -7.37
CA ALA A 20 2.10 -3.17 -6.45
C ALA A 20 0.76 -3.87 -6.23
N TYR A 21 -0.29 -3.08 -6.06
CA TYR A 21 -1.61 -3.65 -5.87
C TYR A 21 -2.02 -4.47 -7.10
N SER A 22 -1.79 -3.93 -8.26
CA SER A 22 -2.15 -4.60 -9.50
C SER A 22 -1.44 -5.95 -9.62
N GLU A 23 -0.15 -5.96 -9.33
CA GLU A 23 0.61 -7.19 -9.40
C GLU A 23 0.13 -8.22 -8.40
N LEU A 24 -0.13 -7.78 -7.20
CA LEU A 24 -0.59 -8.71 -6.18
C LEU A 24 -1.98 -9.24 -6.51
N SER A 25 -2.85 -8.38 -7.00
CA SER A 25 -4.21 -8.81 -7.29
C SER A 25 -4.28 -9.73 -8.50
N ASN A 26 -3.28 -9.71 -9.35
CA ASN A 26 -3.22 -10.64 -10.47
C ASN A 26 -2.99 -12.07 -9.99
N ASN A 27 -2.26 -12.22 -8.90
CA ASN A 27 -1.92 -13.54 -8.39
C ASN A 27 -2.74 -13.95 -7.18
N ILE A 28 -3.35 -13.00 -6.52
CA ILE A 28 -4.05 -13.24 -5.26
C ILE A 28 -5.43 -12.62 -5.30
N ASP A 29 -6.44 -13.41 -4.94
CA ASP A 29 -7.81 -12.91 -4.91
C ASP A 29 -8.20 -12.37 -3.56
N ASP A 30 -7.50 -12.76 -2.53
CA ASP A 30 -7.87 -12.42 -1.17
C ASP A 30 -7.33 -11.04 -0.81
N LYS A 31 -8.24 -10.12 -0.49
CA LYS A 31 -7.86 -8.77 -0.14
C LYS A 31 -6.95 -8.72 1.08
N ASN A 32 -7.21 -9.59 2.05
CA ASN A 32 -6.39 -9.61 3.25
C ASN A 32 -4.95 -9.95 2.93
N ILE A 33 -4.76 -10.89 2.02
CA ILE A 33 -3.42 -11.28 1.62
C ILE A 33 -2.76 -10.17 0.83
N ILE A 34 -3.54 -9.47 0.01
CA ILE A 34 -3.02 -8.35 -0.74
C ILE A 34 -2.55 -7.24 0.20
N VAL A 35 -3.36 -6.95 1.22
CA VAL A 35 -2.98 -5.94 2.21
C VAL A 35 -1.71 -6.35 2.92
N GLN A 36 -1.62 -7.62 3.26
CA GLN A 36 -0.43 -8.14 3.92
C GLN A 36 0.79 -7.97 3.01
N GLY A 37 0.67 -8.30 1.74
CA GLY A 37 1.76 -8.16 0.80
C GLY A 37 2.19 -6.71 0.64
N LEU A 38 1.22 -5.81 0.56
CA LEU A 38 1.53 -4.39 0.45
C LEU A 38 2.20 -3.88 1.71
N SER A 39 1.71 -4.33 2.86
CA SER A 39 2.29 -3.94 4.13
C SER A 39 3.76 -4.34 4.19
N ASP A 40 4.05 -5.53 3.72
CA ASP A 40 5.41 -6.03 3.67
C ASP A 40 6.26 -5.27 2.68
N ALA A 41 5.72 -5.05 1.49
CA ALA A 41 6.46 -4.41 0.42
C ALA A 41 6.83 -2.98 0.76
N PHE A 42 5.93 -2.27 1.40
CA PHE A 42 6.16 -0.87 1.74
C PHE A 42 6.60 -0.67 3.18
N ASN A 43 6.73 -1.75 3.92
CA ASN A 43 7.15 -1.69 5.32
C ASN A 43 6.26 -0.74 6.11
N ALA A 44 4.96 -0.88 5.94
CA ALA A 44 3.97 -0.02 6.57
C ALA A 44 2.91 -0.87 7.28
N PRO A 45 2.26 -0.32 8.30
CA PRO A 45 1.22 -1.09 9.00
C PRO A 45 0.03 -1.32 8.09
N LYS A 46 -0.68 -2.40 8.34
CA LYS A 46 -1.84 -2.75 7.53
C LYS A 46 -2.90 -1.67 7.54
N THR A 47 -3.04 -0.99 8.67
CA THR A 47 -4.00 0.10 8.75
C THR A 47 -3.69 1.19 7.75
N ALA A 48 -2.41 1.55 7.65
CA ALA A 48 -1.99 2.58 6.71
C ALA A 48 -2.22 2.12 5.27
N VAL A 49 -1.96 0.83 5.01
CA VAL A 49 -2.18 0.28 3.68
C VAL A 49 -3.65 0.38 3.29
N ARG A 50 -4.54 0.05 4.22
CA ARG A 50 -5.96 0.10 3.94
C ARG A 50 -6.43 1.51 3.65
N ILE A 51 -5.96 2.46 4.42
CA ILE A 51 -6.29 3.87 4.20
C ILE A 51 -5.78 4.30 2.83
N ARG A 52 -4.56 3.92 2.51
CA ARG A 52 -3.99 4.28 1.22
C ARG A 52 -4.75 3.65 0.07
N MET A 53 -5.21 2.43 0.27
CA MET A 53 -6.01 1.76 -0.75
C MET A 53 -7.27 2.55 -1.06
N LYS A 54 -7.93 3.03 -0.04
CA LYS A 54 -9.13 3.81 -0.25
C LYS A 54 -8.82 5.10 -1.01
N GLU A 55 -7.74 5.74 -0.67
CA GLU A 55 -7.38 7.01 -1.30
C GLU A 55 -6.96 6.82 -2.75
N VAL A 56 -6.17 5.80 -3.00
CA VAL A 56 -5.59 5.61 -4.33
C VAL A 56 -6.54 4.86 -5.25
N LEU A 57 -7.16 3.82 -4.74
CA LEU A 57 -7.99 2.94 -5.56
C LEU A 57 -9.47 3.23 -5.45
N ASN A 58 -9.84 4.04 -4.49
CA ASN A 58 -11.24 4.41 -4.32
C ASN A 58 -12.14 3.19 -4.11
N VAL A 59 -11.71 2.28 -3.28
CA VAL A 59 -12.49 1.06 -2.98
C VAL A 59 -13.02 1.06 -1.58
#